data_03cacbceb411e5fed7a09844f231d613
#
_entry.id   03cacbceb411e5fed7a09844f231d613
#
_cell.length_a   1.000
_cell.length_b   1.000
_cell.length_c   1.000
_cell.angle_alpha   90.00
_cell.angle_beta   90.00
_cell.angle_gamma   90.00
#
_symmetry.space_group_name_H-M   'P 1'
#
loop_
_entity.id
_entity.type
_entity.pdbx_description
1 polymer ?
#
loop_
_entity_poly.entity_id
_entity_poly.type
_entity_poly.pdbx_seq_one_letter_code
_entity_poly.pdbx_strand_id
1 'polypeptide(L)'
;MIRENKGDIAIVKIRRPKVLNAINQDVFDQLREIFTDIRKDPNIKGAVLTGFGTRAFVSGADIGMLAALKTPAEAEAKCTEDKSVVNLIEDLGKPAVCAMNGLAFGGGNELAMACTARLATQGQKVFVAQPEPRLGFIPGAGATQRLPRLVGMENAWTMLRSANPISSTRAKEIGLIQDEVKGDLVEAAIDLLKKIIAGSVSITPIPKGPIPVSSKLPEVDLGSLSRKTDSLLQKAILEGAKTTLAEGLKIESKVFGECLATEDMKIGIDTFLKEGPKASAPFVHK
;
A
#
# COMPACT_ATOMS: atom_id res chain seq x y z
N MET A 1 14.01 1.40 12.21
CA MET A 1 12.75 0.80 12.72
C MET A 1 12.87 0.44 14.18
N ILE A 2 11.77 0.05 14.83
CA ILE A 2 11.76 -0.49 16.19
C ILE A 2 11.05 -1.83 16.14
N ARG A 3 11.68 -2.88 16.70
CA ARG A 3 11.02 -4.16 16.98
C ARG A 3 11.05 -4.39 18.49
N GLU A 4 9.92 -4.73 19.06
CA GLU A 4 9.76 -5.17 20.45
C GLU A 4 8.83 -6.37 20.48
N ASN A 5 8.99 -7.26 21.46
CA ASN A 5 8.11 -8.42 21.61
C ASN A 5 7.24 -8.25 22.87
N LYS A 6 5.95 -8.56 22.75
CA LYS A 6 5.03 -8.65 23.87
C LYS A 6 4.53 -10.10 23.96
N GLY A 7 5.23 -10.89 24.77
CA GLY A 7 5.07 -12.34 24.78
C GLY A 7 5.48 -12.95 23.45
N ASP A 8 4.59 -13.68 22.82
CA ASP A 8 4.75 -14.34 21.54
C ASP A 8 4.35 -13.50 20.32
N ILE A 9 4.11 -12.19 20.51
CA ILE A 9 3.75 -11.25 19.46
C ILE A 9 4.89 -10.25 19.24
N ALA A 10 5.36 -10.13 17.98
CA ALA A 10 6.28 -9.09 17.57
C ALA A 10 5.53 -7.79 17.21
N ILE A 11 5.96 -6.66 17.76
CA ILE A 11 5.47 -5.34 17.41
C ILE A 11 6.55 -4.63 16.60
N VAL A 12 6.23 -4.29 15.35
CA VAL A 12 7.13 -3.66 14.39
C VAL A 12 6.65 -2.25 14.10
N LYS A 13 7.48 -1.24 14.45
CA LYS A 13 7.15 0.18 14.28
C LYS A 13 8.07 0.83 13.24
N ILE A 14 7.50 1.38 12.17
CA ILE A 14 8.23 2.20 11.20
C ILE A 14 8.47 3.57 11.83
N ARG A 15 9.74 3.99 11.97
CA ARG A 15 10.11 5.20 12.69
C ARG A 15 10.94 6.17 11.85
N ARG A 16 10.27 7.02 11.09
CA ARG A 16 10.84 8.18 10.38
C ARG A 16 9.90 9.40 10.55
N PRO A 17 9.65 9.89 11.79
CA PRO A 17 8.58 10.87 12.07
C PRO A 17 8.77 12.21 11.34
N LYS A 18 10.01 12.61 11.03
CA LYS A 18 10.31 13.87 10.31
C LYS A 18 9.75 13.87 8.88
N VAL A 19 9.58 12.69 8.29
CA VAL A 19 9.03 12.49 6.93
C VAL A 19 7.75 11.64 6.95
N LEU A 20 6.97 11.72 8.02
CA LEU A 20 5.70 11.00 8.18
C LEU A 20 5.82 9.49 7.90
N ASN A 21 6.91 8.87 8.36
CA ASN A 21 7.22 7.46 8.19
C ASN A 21 7.35 7.00 6.72
N ALA A 22 7.71 7.90 5.79
CA ALA A 22 7.93 7.55 4.38
C ALA A 22 8.96 6.41 4.24
N ILE A 23 8.74 5.53 3.26
CA ILE A 23 9.55 4.33 3.04
C ILE A 23 10.69 4.67 2.08
N ASN A 24 11.91 4.48 2.55
CA ASN A 24 13.13 4.47 1.72
C ASN A 24 13.74 3.06 1.69
N GLN A 25 14.87 2.90 1.01
CA GLN A 25 15.57 1.62 0.92
C GLN A 25 15.87 1.03 2.30
N ASP A 26 16.39 1.84 3.24
CA ASP A 26 16.71 1.37 4.60
C ASP A 26 15.48 0.79 5.32
N VAL A 27 14.28 1.34 5.09
CA VAL A 27 13.04 0.82 5.67
C VAL A 27 12.68 -0.52 5.04
N PHE A 28 12.78 -0.66 3.71
CA PHE A 28 12.54 -1.94 3.05
C PHE A 28 13.52 -3.02 3.52
N ASP A 29 14.82 -2.69 3.64
CA ASP A 29 15.85 -3.63 4.08
C ASP A 29 15.59 -4.09 5.52
N GLN A 30 15.28 -3.16 6.44
CA GLN A 30 14.93 -3.47 7.82
C GLN A 30 13.61 -4.26 7.93
N LEU A 31 12.59 -3.97 7.10
CA LEU A 31 11.37 -4.77 7.05
C LEU A 31 11.68 -6.21 6.61
N ARG A 32 12.49 -6.37 5.57
CA ARG A 32 12.94 -7.68 5.08
C ARG A 32 13.63 -8.49 6.18
N GLU A 33 14.59 -7.89 6.87
CA GLU A 33 15.32 -8.52 7.97
C GLU A 33 14.35 -8.93 9.09
N ILE A 34 13.59 -7.98 9.63
CA ILE A 34 12.69 -8.20 10.75
C ILE A 34 11.62 -9.26 10.45
N PHE A 35 10.98 -9.20 9.28
CA PHE A 35 9.93 -10.19 8.94
C PHE A 35 10.51 -11.55 8.57
N THR A 36 11.74 -11.61 8.06
CA THR A 36 12.47 -12.88 7.88
C THR A 36 12.76 -13.55 9.24
N ASP A 37 13.20 -12.76 10.22
CA ASP A 37 13.44 -13.26 11.57
C ASP A 37 12.15 -13.72 12.26
N ILE A 38 11.06 -12.93 12.14
CA ILE A 38 9.73 -13.31 12.68
C ILE A 38 9.25 -14.62 12.05
N ARG A 39 9.46 -14.81 10.74
CA ARG A 39 9.10 -16.06 10.04
C ARG A 39 9.82 -17.26 10.63
N LYS A 40 11.12 -17.13 10.92
CA LYS A 40 11.98 -18.21 11.40
C LYS A 40 11.83 -18.49 12.90
N ASP A 41 11.46 -17.51 13.72
CA ASP A 41 11.39 -17.65 15.17
C ASP A 41 10.15 -18.45 15.61
N PRO A 42 10.31 -19.69 16.13
CA PRO A 42 9.18 -20.53 16.55
C PRO A 42 8.42 -19.97 17.77
N ASN A 43 9.05 -19.07 18.54
CA ASN A 43 8.46 -18.46 19.73
C ASN A 43 7.50 -17.31 19.36
N ILE A 44 7.65 -16.72 18.17
CA ILE A 44 6.75 -15.67 17.68
C ILE A 44 5.60 -16.31 16.91
N LYS A 45 4.37 -16.01 17.33
CA LYS A 45 3.13 -16.53 16.73
C LYS A 45 2.45 -15.58 15.75
N GLY A 46 2.82 -14.30 15.79
CA GLY A 46 2.26 -13.29 14.88
C GLY A 46 2.92 -11.93 15.06
N ALA A 47 2.51 -10.97 14.23
CA ALA A 47 3.09 -9.63 14.23
C ALA A 47 2.03 -8.53 14.22
N VAL A 48 2.32 -7.40 14.85
CA VAL A 48 1.63 -6.12 14.68
C VAL A 48 2.56 -5.16 13.96
N LEU A 49 2.12 -4.61 12.83
CA LEU A 49 2.84 -3.58 12.09
C LEU A 49 2.17 -2.23 12.32
N THR A 50 2.93 -1.19 12.71
CA THR A 50 2.40 0.15 12.95
C THR A 50 3.42 1.23 12.61
N GLY A 51 2.99 2.49 12.60
CA GLY A 51 3.85 3.66 12.44
C GLY A 51 4.20 4.30 13.79
N PHE A 52 5.31 5.02 13.86
CA PHE A 52 5.67 5.83 15.02
C PHE A 52 4.89 7.15 15.03
N GLY A 53 4.33 7.53 16.17
CA GLY A 53 3.54 8.75 16.35
C GLY A 53 2.06 8.55 16.04
N THR A 54 1.35 9.65 15.76
CA THR A 54 -0.11 9.64 15.57
C THR A 54 -0.57 10.26 14.24
N ARG A 55 0.36 10.84 13.47
CA ARG A 55 0.02 11.58 12.23
C ARG A 55 -0.07 10.68 11.01
N ALA A 56 0.80 9.70 10.92
CA ALA A 56 0.86 8.79 9.79
C ALA A 56 1.25 7.38 10.25
N PHE A 57 0.60 6.39 9.69
CA PHE A 57 1.15 5.05 9.62
C PHE A 57 2.37 5.09 8.70
N VAL A 58 2.16 5.38 7.42
CA VAL A 58 3.18 5.57 6.39
C VAL A 58 2.64 6.49 5.30
N SER A 59 3.36 7.55 4.97
CA SER A 59 2.93 8.55 3.97
C SER A 59 3.22 8.19 2.51
N GLY A 60 3.78 7.01 2.26
CA GLY A 60 4.16 6.53 0.93
C GLY A 60 5.65 6.27 0.78
N ALA A 61 6.09 6.05 -0.45
CA ALA A 61 7.51 5.94 -0.78
C ALA A 61 8.20 7.31 -0.68
N ASP A 62 9.49 7.29 -0.33
CA ASP A 62 10.35 8.48 -0.39
C ASP A 62 10.58 8.85 -1.86
N ILE A 63 10.06 10.00 -2.29
CA ILE A 63 10.07 10.41 -3.70
C ILE A 63 11.50 10.60 -4.23
N GLY A 64 12.47 10.93 -3.36
CA GLY A 64 13.87 10.99 -3.74
C GLY A 64 14.42 9.65 -4.25
N MET A 65 13.90 8.53 -3.74
CA MET A 65 14.25 7.18 -4.22
C MET A 65 13.73 6.94 -5.65
N LEU A 66 12.51 7.39 -5.94
CA LEU A 66 11.92 7.27 -7.29
C LEU A 66 12.59 8.19 -8.31
N ALA A 67 12.95 9.40 -7.89
CA ALA A 67 13.68 10.36 -8.72
C ALA A 67 15.09 9.88 -9.14
N ALA A 68 15.67 8.92 -8.42
CA ALA A 68 16.97 8.34 -8.74
C ALA A 68 16.93 7.31 -9.87
N LEU A 69 15.75 6.79 -10.23
CA LEU A 69 15.57 5.80 -11.29
C LEU A 69 15.80 6.43 -12.65
N LYS A 70 16.54 5.74 -13.53
CA LYS A 70 16.98 6.29 -14.82
C LYS A 70 16.35 5.58 -16.02
N THR A 71 16.03 4.29 -15.89
CA THR A 71 15.54 3.49 -16.99
C THR A 71 14.27 2.72 -16.61
N PRO A 72 13.37 2.42 -17.56
CA PRO A 72 12.21 1.56 -17.31
C PRO A 72 12.57 0.21 -16.67
N ALA A 73 13.68 -0.39 -17.08
CA ALA A 73 14.15 -1.65 -16.51
C ALA A 73 14.57 -1.52 -15.04
N GLU A 74 15.25 -0.43 -14.66
CA GLU A 74 15.56 -0.15 -13.25
C GLU A 74 14.28 0.05 -12.43
N ALA A 75 13.29 0.77 -12.98
CA ALA A 75 12.02 0.99 -12.29
C ALA A 75 11.25 -0.31 -12.11
N GLU A 76 11.17 -1.18 -13.12
CA GLU A 76 10.56 -2.50 -13.03
C GLU A 76 11.27 -3.39 -12.00
N ALA A 77 12.61 -3.41 -12.01
CA ALA A 77 13.42 -4.17 -11.07
C ALA A 77 13.21 -3.69 -9.63
N LYS A 78 13.24 -2.36 -9.42
CA LYS A 78 13.01 -1.76 -8.09
C LYS A 78 11.62 -2.06 -7.56
N CYS A 79 10.61 -1.90 -8.39
CA CYS A 79 9.23 -2.23 -8.07
C CYS A 79 9.09 -3.72 -7.68
N THR A 80 9.77 -4.62 -8.38
CA THR A 80 9.79 -6.07 -8.09
C THR A 80 10.48 -6.36 -6.75
N GLU A 81 11.60 -5.69 -6.47
CA GLU A 81 12.34 -5.80 -5.21
C GLU A 81 11.49 -5.35 -4.01
N ASP A 82 10.87 -4.17 -4.10
CA ASP A 82 10.02 -3.60 -3.05
C ASP A 82 8.82 -4.52 -2.77
N LYS A 83 8.17 -5.02 -3.82
CA LYS A 83 7.10 -6.01 -3.71
C LYS A 83 7.53 -7.29 -3.02
N SER A 84 8.78 -7.70 -3.13
CA SER A 84 9.26 -8.91 -2.45
C SER A 84 9.15 -8.77 -0.92
N VAL A 85 9.29 -7.55 -0.36
CA VAL A 85 9.10 -7.28 1.06
C VAL A 85 7.61 -7.31 1.43
N VAL A 86 6.76 -6.73 0.59
CA VAL A 86 5.30 -6.76 0.78
C VAL A 86 4.79 -8.20 0.72
N ASN A 87 5.26 -8.99 -0.25
CA ASN A 87 4.94 -10.42 -0.37
C ASN A 87 5.45 -11.23 0.83
N LEU A 88 6.64 -10.89 1.39
CA LEU A 88 7.16 -11.53 2.60
C LEU A 88 6.21 -11.37 3.80
N ILE A 89 5.57 -10.20 3.94
CA ILE A 89 4.59 -9.95 4.99
C ILE A 89 3.31 -10.73 4.73
N GLU A 90 2.81 -10.72 3.47
CA GLU A 90 1.60 -11.45 3.09
C GLU A 90 1.74 -12.98 3.28
N ASP A 91 2.89 -13.51 2.91
CA ASP A 91 3.21 -14.94 2.98
C ASP A 91 4.07 -15.28 4.20
N LEU A 92 3.91 -14.55 5.31
CA LEU A 92 4.73 -14.72 6.52
C LEU A 92 4.63 -16.12 7.14
N GLY A 93 3.53 -16.83 6.89
CA GLY A 93 3.21 -18.10 7.53
C GLY A 93 2.67 -17.95 8.96
N LYS A 94 2.52 -16.72 9.42
CA LYS A 94 1.95 -16.31 10.71
C LYS A 94 1.05 -15.10 10.47
N PRO A 95 -0.06 -14.92 11.20
CA PRO A 95 -0.91 -13.75 10.99
C PRO A 95 -0.19 -12.45 11.36
N ALA A 96 -0.43 -11.41 10.59
CA ALA A 96 0.00 -10.05 10.88
C ALA A 96 -1.21 -9.11 10.92
N VAL A 97 -1.26 -8.20 11.89
CA VAL A 97 -2.29 -7.15 11.96
C VAL A 97 -1.63 -5.79 11.78
N CYS A 98 -2.14 -5.01 10.84
CA CYS A 98 -1.70 -3.63 10.67
C CYS A 98 -2.53 -2.70 11.56
N ALA A 99 -1.85 -2.01 12.48
CA ALA A 99 -2.40 -0.96 13.32
C ALA A 99 -2.11 0.41 12.67
N MET A 100 -3.05 0.89 11.85
CA MET A 100 -2.91 2.09 11.02
C MET A 100 -3.20 3.33 11.86
N ASN A 101 -2.17 3.87 12.50
CA ASN A 101 -2.24 4.95 13.50
C ASN A 101 -2.35 6.38 12.92
N GLY A 102 -2.58 6.51 11.64
CA GLY A 102 -2.73 7.77 10.91
C GLY A 102 -2.79 7.52 9.43
N LEU A 103 -2.53 8.55 8.62
CA LEU A 103 -2.62 8.42 7.17
C LEU A 103 -1.75 7.29 6.62
N ALA A 104 -2.27 6.59 5.62
CA ALA A 104 -1.62 5.48 4.94
C ALA A 104 -1.75 5.69 3.42
N PHE A 105 -0.73 6.27 2.80
CA PHE A 105 -0.74 6.63 1.39
C PHE A 105 0.22 5.75 0.58
N GLY A 106 -0.16 5.42 -0.65
CA GLY A 106 0.69 4.68 -1.56
C GLY A 106 1.25 3.41 -0.94
N GLY A 107 2.58 3.28 -0.92
CA GLY A 107 3.30 2.17 -0.29
C GLY A 107 2.87 1.86 1.15
N GLY A 108 2.36 2.84 1.89
CA GLY A 108 1.81 2.63 3.23
C GLY A 108 0.53 1.78 3.20
N ASN A 109 -0.40 2.09 2.32
CA ASN A 109 -1.59 1.26 2.15
C ASN A 109 -1.23 -0.12 1.57
N GLU A 110 -0.22 -0.19 0.69
CA GLU A 110 0.26 -1.43 0.11
C GLU A 110 0.85 -2.39 1.16
N LEU A 111 1.65 -1.85 2.10
CA LEU A 111 2.12 -2.62 3.27
C LEU A 111 0.95 -3.06 4.18
N ALA A 112 -0.02 -2.18 4.41
CA ALA A 112 -1.18 -2.52 5.23
C ALA A 112 -2.01 -3.64 4.59
N MET A 113 -2.22 -3.62 3.27
CA MET A 113 -2.96 -4.67 2.54
C MET A 113 -2.26 -6.03 2.56
N ALA A 114 -0.95 -6.09 2.75
CA ALA A 114 -0.21 -7.34 2.91
C ALA A 114 -0.44 -8.03 4.26
N CYS A 115 -0.91 -7.29 5.27
CA CYS A 115 -1.25 -7.87 6.56
C CYS A 115 -2.57 -8.64 6.50
N THR A 116 -2.69 -9.67 7.35
CA THR A 116 -3.91 -10.49 7.49
C THR A 116 -5.14 -9.64 7.82
N ALA A 117 -4.99 -8.66 8.72
CA ALA A 117 -6.05 -7.75 9.11
C ALA A 117 -5.51 -6.32 9.30
N ARG A 118 -6.40 -5.34 9.29
CA ARG A 118 -6.10 -3.90 9.43
C ARG A 118 -7.09 -3.27 10.38
N LEU A 119 -6.57 -2.52 11.35
CA LEU A 119 -7.36 -1.65 12.22
C LEU A 119 -6.89 -0.21 12.04
N ALA A 120 -7.78 0.75 12.20
CA ALA A 120 -7.46 2.16 12.12
C ALA A 120 -7.86 2.92 13.38
N THR A 121 -7.17 4.01 13.69
CA THR A 121 -7.65 4.98 14.68
C THR A 121 -8.97 5.58 14.18
N GLN A 122 -9.98 5.68 15.05
CA GLN A 122 -11.31 6.16 14.72
C GLN A 122 -11.31 7.63 14.26
N GLY A 123 -12.19 7.93 13.28
CA GLY A 123 -12.52 9.31 12.90
C GLY A 123 -11.51 10.01 12.00
N GLN A 124 -10.63 9.29 11.31
CA GLN A 124 -9.68 9.85 10.36
C GLN A 124 -10.40 10.31 9.08
N LYS A 125 -10.47 11.62 8.85
CA LYS A 125 -11.13 12.18 7.64
C LYS A 125 -10.31 11.98 6.36
N VAL A 126 -8.99 12.11 6.46
CA VAL A 126 -8.02 11.86 5.38
C VAL A 126 -7.15 10.70 5.85
N PHE A 127 -7.43 9.50 5.36
CA PHE A 127 -6.86 8.30 5.94
C PHE A 127 -6.06 7.46 4.92
N VAL A 128 -6.69 6.98 3.88
CA VAL A 128 -6.06 6.12 2.86
C VAL A 128 -6.20 6.73 1.49
N ALA A 129 -5.11 6.71 0.71
CA ALA A 129 -5.10 7.06 -0.71
C ALA A 129 -4.03 6.27 -1.47
N GLN A 130 -4.20 6.19 -2.80
CA GLN A 130 -3.13 5.85 -3.74
C GLN A 130 -2.83 7.11 -4.58
N PRO A 131 -1.96 8.02 -4.07
CA PRO A 131 -1.75 9.33 -4.69
C PRO A 131 -0.79 9.31 -5.88
N GLU A 132 -0.27 8.15 -6.27
CA GLU A 132 0.73 7.97 -7.31
C GLU A 132 0.34 8.66 -8.64
N PRO A 133 -0.93 8.63 -9.10
CA PRO A 133 -1.32 9.33 -10.34
C PRO A 133 -1.12 10.86 -10.29
N ARG A 134 -1.09 11.46 -9.08
CA ARG A 134 -0.75 12.89 -8.91
C ARG A 134 0.71 13.20 -9.23
N LEU A 135 1.54 12.17 -9.28
CA LEU A 135 2.97 12.22 -9.56
C LEU A 135 3.32 11.63 -10.93
N GLY A 136 2.31 11.29 -11.74
CA GLY A 136 2.50 10.80 -13.10
C GLY A 136 2.91 9.32 -13.18
N PHE A 137 2.71 8.52 -12.12
CA PHE A 137 2.99 7.08 -12.14
C PHE A 137 1.89 6.28 -11.44
N ILE A 138 1.95 4.96 -11.54
CA ILE A 138 1.01 4.03 -10.91
C ILE A 138 1.56 3.48 -9.60
N PRO A 139 0.73 2.94 -8.68
CA PRO A 139 1.21 2.18 -7.53
C PRO A 139 2.16 1.05 -7.94
N GLY A 140 3.20 0.81 -7.15
CA GLY A 140 4.28 -0.11 -7.49
C GLY A 140 4.52 -1.25 -6.48
N ALA A 141 3.83 -1.27 -5.34
CA ALA A 141 4.03 -2.30 -4.33
C ALA A 141 2.81 -3.24 -4.16
N GLY A 142 1.91 -3.26 -5.16
CA GLY A 142 0.86 -4.24 -5.27
C GLY A 142 -0.57 -3.71 -5.19
N ALA A 143 -0.80 -2.38 -5.09
CA ALA A 143 -2.14 -1.84 -4.92
C ALA A 143 -3.03 -2.08 -6.13
N THR A 144 -2.51 -2.03 -7.37
CA THR A 144 -3.34 -2.29 -8.55
C THR A 144 -3.91 -3.70 -8.57
N GLN A 145 -3.32 -4.60 -7.78
CA GLN A 145 -3.70 -6.00 -7.70
C GLN A 145 -4.41 -6.37 -6.40
N ARG A 146 -3.92 -5.90 -5.24
CA ARG A 146 -4.48 -6.24 -3.93
C ARG A 146 -5.76 -5.47 -3.64
N LEU A 147 -5.82 -4.19 -4.00
CA LEU A 147 -6.98 -3.36 -3.68
C LEU A 147 -8.27 -3.88 -4.36
N PRO A 148 -8.28 -4.20 -5.70
CA PRO A 148 -9.47 -4.76 -6.34
C PRO A 148 -9.92 -6.11 -5.74
N ARG A 149 -8.97 -6.91 -5.27
CA ARG A 149 -9.25 -8.21 -4.64
C ARG A 149 -9.77 -8.09 -3.20
N LEU A 150 -9.49 -6.97 -2.56
CA LEU A 150 -9.86 -6.72 -1.16
C LEU A 150 -11.18 -5.98 -1.02
N VAL A 151 -11.40 -4.91 -1.81
CA VAL A 151 -12.56 -4.01 -1.68
C VAL A 151 -13.53 -4.08 -2.86
N GLY A 152 -13.28 -4.98 -3.78
CA GLY A 152 -14.02 -5.11 -5.04
C GLY A 152 -13.54 -4.11 -6.12
N MET A 153 -13.80 -4.48 -7.39
CA MET A 153 -13.26 -3.76 -8.55
C MET A 153 -13.73 -2.29 -8.60
N GLU A 154 -14.99 -2.00 -8.35
CA GLU A 154 -15.54 -0.64 -8.50
C GLU A 154 -14.97 0.35 -7.49
N ASN A 155 -14.86 -0.06 -6.21
CA ASN A 155 -14.23 0.75 -5.17
C ASN A 155 -12.74 0.98 -5.48
N ALA A 156 -12.02 -0.06 -5.84
CA ALA A 156 -10.61 0.02 -6.18
C ALA A 156 -10.36 0.90 -7.42
N TRP A 157 -11.16 0.70 -8.47
CA TRP A 157 -11.11 1.49 -9.69
C TRP A 157 -11.22 2.99 -9.43
N THR A 158 -12.21 3.37 -8.61
CA THR A 158 -12.41 4.77 -8.23
C THR A 158 -11.26 5.30 -7.38
N MET A 159 -10.83 4.56 -6.36
CA MET A 159 -9.75 4.99 -5.46
C MET A 159 -8.42 5.16 -6.19
N LEU A 160 -8.05 4.19 -7.03
CA LEU A 160 -6.78 4.18 -7.75
C LEU A 160 -6.71 5.32 -8.77
N ARG A 161 -7.78 5.54 -9.55
CA ARG A 161 -7.79 6.49 -10.65
C ARG A 161 -8.00 7.94 -10.20
N SER A 162 -8.85 8.17 -9.19
CA SER A 162 -9.06 9.53 -8.66
C SER A 162 -7.89 10.04 -7.83
N ALA A 163 -7.08 9.13 -7.28
CA ALA A 163 -6.02 9.45 -6.33
C ALA A 163 -6.50 10.24 -5.09
N ASN A 164 -7.81 10.23 -4.82
CA ASN A 164 -8.42 10.92 -3.70
C ASN A 164 -8.36 10.09 -2.42
N PRO A 165 -8.12 10.73 -1.26
CA PRO A 165 -8.18 10.03 0.01
C PRO A 165 -9.61 9.69 0.40
N ILE A 166 -9.76 8.57 1.11
CA ILE A 166 -10.99 8.20 1.82
C ILE A 166 -10.80 8.28 3.33
N SER A 167 -11.91 8.38 4.06
CA SER A 167 -11.91 8.35 5.54
C SER A 167 -11.73 6.93 6.07
N SER A 168 -11.38 6.80 7.35
CA SER A 168 -11.34 5.51 8.04
C SER A 168 -12.72 4.84 8.08
N THR A 169 -13.79 5.61 8.25
CA THR A 169 -15.16 5.10 8.18
C THR A 169 -15.47 4.52 6.80
N ARG A 170 -15.12 5.24 5.72
CA ARG A 170 -15.31 4.71 4.36
C ARG A 170 -14.46 3.47 4.11
N ALA A 171 -13.23 3.45 4.62
CA ALA A 171 -12.35 2.29 4.51
C ALA A 171 -12.95 1.03 5.20
N LYS A 172 -13.62 1.21 6.32
CA LYS A 172 -14.37 0.14 7.00
C LYS A 172 -15.58 -0.31 6.17
N GLU A 173 -16.39 0.62 5.68
CA GLU A 173 -17.59 0.31 4.87
C GLU A 173 -17.28 -0.56 3.65
N ILE A 174 -16.16 -0.29 2.96
CA ILE A 174 -15.74 -1.04 1.77
C ILE A 174 -14.90 -2.29 2.08
N GLY A 175 -14.68 -2.60 3.36
CA GLY A 175 -13.91 -3.79 3.79
C GLY A 175 -12.39 -3.64 3.68
N LEU A 176 -11.86 -2.42 3.46
CA LEU A 176 -10.41 -2.19 3.45
C LEU A 176 -9.80 -2.40 4.83
N ILE A 177 -10.49 -2.02 5.89
CA ILE A 177 -10.13 -2.28 7.28
C ILE A 177 -11.24 -3.07 7.99
N GLN A 178 -10.89 -3.82 9.04
CA GLN A 178 -11.84 -4.59 9.84
C GLN A 178 -12.62 -3.70 10.80
N ASP A 179 -11.94 -2.71 11.42
CA ASP A 179 -12.63 -1.81 12.37
C ASP A 179 -11.85 -0.50 12.61
N GLU A 180 -12.58 0.47 13.16
CA GLU A 180 -12.07 1.70 13.73
C GLU A 180 -11.97 1.55 15.25
N VAL A 181 -10.85 1.95 15.84
CA VAL A 181 -10.55 1.78 17.27
C VAL A 181 -10.52 3.13 17.97
N LYS A 182 -11.26 3.24 19.07
CA LYS A 182 -11.17 4.32 20.04
C LYS A 182 -10.25 3.88 21.20
N GLY A 183 -9.12 4.55 21.38
CA GLY A 183 -8.17 4.22 22.44
C GLY A 183 -6.87 3.64 21.90
N ASP A 184 -6.27 2.67 22.61
CA ASP A 184 -4.99 2.08 22.22
C ASP A 184 -5.14 1.12 21.03
N LEU A 185 -4.72 1.62 19.88
CA LEU A 185 -4.80 0.89 18.62
C LEU A 185 -3.87 -0.34 18.60
N VAL A 186 -2.70 -0.24 19.23
CA VAL A 186 -1.73 -1.36 19.24
C VAL A 186 -2.24 -2.48 20.12
N GLU A 187 -2.80 -2.18 21.29
CA GLU A 187 -3.41 -3.19 22.14
C GLU A 187 -4.62 -3.84 21.44
N ALA A 188 -5.48 -3.07 20.79
CA ALA A 188 -6.59 -3.62 20.02
C ALA A 188 -6.11 -4.53 18.85
N ALA A 189 -5.00 -4.17 18.20
CA ALA A 189 -4.39 -5.01 17.17
C ALA A 189 -3.81 -6.32 17.75
N ILE A 190 -3.19 -6.27 18.93
CA ILE A 190 -2.72 -7.46 19.65
C ILE A 190 -3.89 -8.37 20.02
N ASP A 191 -4.99 -7.80 20.52
CA ASP A 191 -6.18 -8.58 20.90
C ASP A 191 -6.83 -9.23 19.68
N LEU A 192 -6.95 -8.52 18.56
CA LEU A 192 -7.42 -9.11 17.31
C LEU A 192 -6.50 -10.22 16.83
N LEU A 193 -5.18 -9.99 16.86
CA LEU A 193 -4.18 -10.98 16.47
C LEU A 193 -4.27 -12.26 17.30
N LYS A 194 -4.41 -12.14 18.62
CA LYS A 194 -4.63 -13.29 19.52
C LYS A 194 -5.90 -14.08 19.18
N LYS A 195 -7.00 -13.39 18.85
CA LYS A 195 -8.24 -14.01 18.41
C LYS A 195 -8.07 -14.76 17.07
N ILE A 196 -7.29 -14.21 16.15
CA ILE A 196 -6.96 -14.87 14.87
C ILE A 196 -6.11 -16.11 15.13
N ILE A 197 -5.07 -16.02 15.96
CA ILE A 197 -4.20 -17.16 16.33
C ILE A 197 -4.99 -18.27 17.02
N ALA A 198 -5.92 -17.92 17.90
CA ALA A 198 -6.79 -18.87 18.59
C ALA A 198 -7.92 -19.44 17.70
N GLY A 199 -8.08 -18.99 16.47
CA GLY A 199 -9.13 -19.42 15.56
C GLY A 199 -10.53 -18.90 15.91
N SER A 200 -10.67 -17.99 16.88
CA SER A 200 -11.96 -17.40 17.27
C SER A 200 -12.44 -16.28 16.34
N VAL A 201 -11.54 -15.75 15.51
CA VAL A 201 -11.83 -14.80 14.42
C VAL A 201 -11.16 -15.31 13.15
N SER A 202 -11.94 -15.42 12.08
CA SER A 202 -11.43 -15.75 10.74
C SER A 202 -11.45 -14.51 9.86
N ILE A 203 -10.36 -14.27 9.16
CA ILE A 203 -10.23 -13.21 8.16
C ILE A 203 -10.16 -13.86 6.79
N THR A 204 -11.02 -13.44 5.89
CA THR A 204 -10.98 -13.91 4.50
C THR A 204 -9.71 -13.41 3.83
N PRO A 205 -8.84 -14.31 3.34
CA PRO A 205 -7.62 -13.90 2.66
C PRO A 205 -7.92 -13.24 1.30
N ILE A 206 -7.00 -12.44 0.82
CA ILE A 206 -7.07 -11.86 -0.52
C ILE A 206 -7.08 -12.99 -1.56
N PRO A 207 -8.05 -13.03 -2.51
CA PRO A 207 -8.10 -14.04 -3.55
C PRO A 207 -6.81 -14.07 -4.39
N LYS A 208 -6.22 -15.25 -4.56
CA LYS A 208 -4.99 -15.42 -5.35
C LYS A 208 -5.25 -15.68 -6.84
N GLY A 209 -6.46 -16.07 -7.22
CA GLY A 209 -6.87 -16.30 -8.61
C GLY A 209 -7.34 -15.04 -9.33
N PRO A 210 -7.80 -15.18 -10.58
CA PRO A 210 -8.48 -14.12 -11.31
C PRO A 210 -9.73 -13.63 -10.57
N ILE A 211 -10.06 -12.35 -10.77
CA ILE A 211 -11.26 -11.73 -10.18
C ILE A 211 -12.16 -11.19 -11.30
N PRO A 212 -13.49 -11.14 -11.07
CA PRO A 212 -14.40 -10.62 -12.06
C PRO A 212 -14.19 -9.12 -12.30
N VAL A 213 -14.31 -8.71 -13.55
CA VAL A 213 -14.33 -7.30 -13.95
C VAL A 213 -15.73 -6.98 -14.45
N SER A 214 -16.38 -5.98 -13.84
CA SER A 214 -17.68 -5.50 -14.28
C SER A 214 -17.61 -5.01 -15.74
N SER A 215 -18.63 -5.32 -16.53
CA SER A 215 -18.75 -4.80 -17.90
C SER A 215 -18.94 -3.27 -17.94
N LYS A 216 -19.36 -2.68 -16.84
CA LYS A 216 -19.52 -1.24 -16.69
C LYS A 216 -18.84 -0.78 -15.39
N LEU A 217 -17.66 -0.20 -15.53
CA LEU A 217 -16.94 0.42 -14.41
C LEU A 217 -17.38 1.87 -14.25
N PRO A 218 -17.29 2.43 -13.01
CA PRO A 218 -17.64 3.83 -12.75
C PRO A 218 -16.80 4.80 -13.61
N GLU A 219 -17.44 5.87 -14.07
CA GLU A 219 -16.69 7.01 -14.59
C GLU A 219 -15.92 7.68 -13.46
N VAL A 220 -14.69 8.10 -13.74
CA VAL A 220 -13.82 8.77 -12.78
C VAL A 220 -13.37 10.10 -13.39
N ASP A 221 -13.70 11.18 -12.69
CA ASP A 221 -13.16 12.49 -13.05
C ASP A 221 -11.68 12.54 -12.69
N LEU A 222 -10.85 12.67 -13.70
CA LEU A 222 -9.39 12.73 -13.55
C LEU A 222 -8.90 14.16 -13.23
N GLY A 223 -9.74 15.19 -13.46
CA GLY A 223 -9.32 16.57 -13.29
C GLY A 223 -8.03 16.88 -14.06
N SER A 224 -6.99 17.29 -13.32
CA SER A 224 -5.65 17.57 -13.86
C SER A 224 -4.70 16.38 -13.92
N LEU A 225 -5.15 15.16 -13.57
CA LEU A 225 -4.28 13.97 -13.60
C LEU A 225 -3.91 13.58 -15.03
N SER A 226 -2.74 12.95 -15.18
CA SER A 226 -2.24 12.49 -16.47
C SER A 226 -3.14 11.43 -17.09
N ARG A 227 -3.64 11.67 -18.29
CA ARG A 227 -4.41 10.66 -19.07
C ARG A 227 -3.51 9.50 -19.53
N LYS A 228 -2.24 9.79 -19.78
CA LYS A 228 -1.25 8.75 -20.11
C LYS A 228 -1.04 7.81 -18.93
N THR A 229 -0.82 8.35 -17.74
CA THR A 229 -0.69 7.56 -16.50
C THR A 229 -1.98 6.78 -16.20
N ASP A 230 -3.15 7.40 -16.36
CA ASP A 230 -4.43 6.72 -16.17
C ASP A 230 -4.60 5.54 -17.13
N SER A 231 -4.21 5.68 -18.40
CA SER A 231 -4.23 4.57 -19.37
C SER A 231 -3.34 3.40 -18.92
N LEU A 232 -2.14 3.68 -18.43
CA LEU A 232 -1.23 2.68 -17.88
C LEU A 232 -1.81 2.02 -16.62
N LEU A 233 -2.42 2.82 -15.74
CA LEU A 233 -3.07 2.32 -14.53
C LEU A 233 -4.24 1.38 -14.86
N GLN A 234 -5.10 1.76 -15.81
CA GLN A 234 -6.18 0.91 -16.29
C GLN A 234 -5.64 -0.43 -16.84
N LYS A 235 -4.58 -0.37 -17.67
CA LYS A 235 -3.89 -1.56 -18.19
C LYS A 235 -3.46 -2.48 -17.05
N ALA A 236 -2.74 -1.98 -16.05
CA ALA A 236 -2.26 -2.77 -14.92
C ALA A 236 -3.41 -3.43 -14.13
N ILE A 237 -4.50 -2.69 -13.87
CA ILE A 237 -5.66 -3.19 -13.14
C ILE A 237 -6.39 -4.27 -13.95
N LEU A 238 -6.74 -3.98 -15.20
CA LEU A 238 -7.60 -4.84 -16.01
C LEU A 238 -6.89 -6.12 -16.49
N GLU A 239 -5.63 -6.02 -16.88
CA GLU A 239 -4.85 -7.19 -17.27
C GLU A 239 -4.55 -8.06 -16.03
N GLY A 240 -4.16 -7.45 -14.90
CA GLY A 240 -3.87 -8.17 -13.68
C GLY A 240 -5.10 -8.84 -13.05
N ALA A 241 -6.30 -8.25 -13.18
CA ALA A 241 -7.54 -8.86 -12.69
C ALA A 241 -7.86 -10.21 -13.37
N LYS A 242 -7.45 -10.40 -14.61
CA LYS A 242 -7.67 -11.62 -15.41
C LYS A 242 -6.69 -12.75 -15.09
N THR A 243 -5.69 -12.49 -14.25
CA THR A 243 -4.60 -13.44 -13.95
C THR A 243 -4.57 -13.77 -12.45
N THR A 244 -3.63 -14.65 -12.05
CA THR A 244 -3.31 -14.83 -10.63
C THR A 244 -2.75 -13.55 -10.02
N LEU A 245 -2.84 -13.41 -8.69
CA LEU A 245 -2.22 -12.28 -7.99
C LEU A 245 -0.72 -12.16 -8.31
N ALA A 246 -0.01 -13.30 -8.34
CA ALA A 246 1.42 -13.33 -8.62
C ALA A 246 1.76 -12.80 -10.03
N GLU A 247 1.00 -13.20 -11.04
CA GLU A 247 1.19 -12.70 -12.40
C GLU A 247 0.77 -11.23 -12.53
N GLY A 248 -0.35 -10.83 -11.89
CA GLY A 248 -0.78 -9.43 -11.85
C GLY A 248 0.27 -8.51 -11.22
N LEU A 249 0.97 -8.95 -10.18
CA LEU A 249 2.06 -8.21 -9.57
C LEU A 249 3.27 -8.01 -10.51
N LYS A 250 3.53 -8.96 -11.42
CA LYS A 250 4.55 -8.80 -12.47
C LYS A 250 4.10 -7.81 -13.53
N ILE A 251 2.80 -7.88 -13.94
CA ILE A 251 2.21 -6.90 -14.85
C ILE A 251 2.34 -5.48 -14.27
N GLU A 252 2.02 -5.30 -12.99
CA GLU A 252 2.18 -4.01 -12.31
C GLU A 252 3.63 -3.51 -12.35
N SER A 253 4.64 -4.37 -12.06
CA SER A 253 6.04 -3.97 -12.14
C SER A 253 6.43 -3.47 -13.53
N LYS A 254 6.03 -4.22 -14.56
CA LYS A 254 6.31 -3.86 -15.96
C LYS A 254 5.67 -2.52 -16.32
N VAL A 255 4.39 -2.34 -15.99
CA VAL A 255 3.67 -1.09 -16.30
C VAL A 255 4.21 0.08 -15.48
N PHE A 256 4.67 -0.14 -14.25
CA PHE A 256 5.38 0.88 -13.47
C PHE A 256 6.67 1.32 -14.19
N GLY A 257 7.43 0.38 -14.75
CA GLY A 257 8.58 0.68 -15.61
C GLY A 257 8.19 1.52 -16.84
N GLU A 258 7.06 1.20 -17.49
CA GLU A 258 6.54 1.99 -18.61
C GLU A 258 6.23 3.45 -18.22
N CYS A 259 5.84 3.73 -16.96
CA CYS A 259 5.61 5.10 -16.49
C CYS A 259 6.89 5.94 -16.53
N LEU A 260 8.06 5.35 -16.22
CA LEU A 260 9.33 6.10 -16.23
C LEU A 260 9.71 6.60 -17.64
N ALA A 261 9.19 5.97 -18.70
CA ALA A 261 9.37 6.42 -20.07
C ALA A 261 8.48 7.62 -20.45
N THR A 262 7.53 8.02 -19.57
CA THR A 262 6.62 9.13 -19.85
C THR A 262 7.18 10.47 -19.39
N GLU A 263 6.83 11.54 -20.11
CA GLU A 263 7.17 12.90 -19.67
C GLU A 263 6.44 13.25 -18.37
N ASP A 264 5.22 12.73 -18.19
CA ASP A 264 4.36 13.06 -17.06
C ASP A 264 4.92 12.57 -15.71
N MET A 265 5.57 11.39 -15.66
CA MET A 265 6.22 10.94 -14.43
C MET A 265 7.36 11.90 -14.04
N LYS A 266 8.15 12.35 -14.98
CA LYS A 266 9.24 13.32 -14.73
C LYS A 266 8.67 14.65 -14.25
N ILE A 267 7.64 15.18 -14.93
CA ILE A 267 6.96 16.42 -14.54
C ILE A 267 6.39 16.29 -13.12
N GLY A 268 5.70 15.20 -12.81
CA GLY A 268 5.09 14.99 -11.50
C GLY A 268 6.11 14.92 -10.37
N ILE A 269 7.20 14.15 -10.54
CA ILE A 269 8.28 14.05 -9.56
C ILE A 269 8.98 15.40 -9.38
N ASP A 270 9.33 16.08 -10.45
CA ASP A 270 10.00 17.39 -10.41
C ASP A 270 9.13 18.44 -9.70
N THR A 271 7.82 18.47 -10.01
CA THR A 271 6.88 19.38 -9.35
C THR A 271 6.80 19.10 -7.85
N PHE A 272 6.67 17.83 -7.47
CA PHE A 272 6.63 17.44 -6.05
C PHE A 272 7.91 17.86 -5.30
N LEU A 273 9.08 17.62 -5.88
CA LEU A 273 10.36 17.94 -5.23
C LEU A 273 10.57 19.45 -5.09
N LYS A 274 10.09 20.26 -6.04
CA LYS A 274 10.25 21.72 -6.02
C LYS A 274 9.20 22.43 -5.19
N GLU A 275 7.93 21.98 -5.27
CA GLU A 275 6.78 22.72 -4.77
C GLU A 275 6.05 21.99 -3.64
N GLY A 276 6.39 20.70 -3.41
CA GLY A 276 5.84 19.88 -2.34
C GLY A 276 4.54 19.15 -2.69
N PRO A 277 3.97 18.42 -1.72
CA PRO A 277 2.90 17.43 -1.95
C PRO A 277 1.52 18.03 -2.29
N LYS A 278 1.36 19.33 -2.23
CA LYS A 278 0.09 20.01 -2.57
C LYS A 278 0.08 20.61 -3.96
N ALA A 279 1.21 20.62 -4.65
CA ALA A 279 1.31 21.16 -5.99
C ALA A 279 0.57 20.29 -7.01
N SER A 280 0.02 20.94 -8.02
CA SER A 280 -0.61 20.26 -9.17
C SER A 280 0.38 20.26 -10.34
N ALA A 281 0.79 19.07 -10.75
CA ALA A 281 1.74 18.92 -11.84
C ALA A 281 1.08 19.31 -13.19
N PRO A 282 1.75 20.10 -14.05
CA PRO A 282 1.25 20.50 -15.36
C PRO A 282 1.49 19.39 -16.39
N PHE A 283 0.77 18.29 -16.27
CA PHE A 283 0.93 17.14 -17.14
C PHE A 283 0.66 17.46 -18.62
N VAL A 284 1.41 16.84 -19.50
CA VAL A 284 1.32 16.95 -20.97
C VAL A 284 0.65 15.75 -21.62
N HIS A 285 0.32 14.73 -20.79
CA HIS A 285 -0.41 13.52 -21.18
C HIS A 285 0.34 12.59 -22.16
N LYS A 286 1.70 12.58 -22.09
CA LYS A 286 2.60 11.82 -22.97
C LYS A 286 3.53 10.89 -22.21
#